data_707ba3901c330b7d56532444c30bc9ee
#
_entry.id   707ba3901c330b7d56532444c30bc9ee
#
_cell.length_a   1.000
_cell.length_b   1.000
_cell.length_c   1.000
_cell.angle_alpha   90.00
_cell.angle_beta   90.00
_cell.angle_gamma   90.00
#
_symmetry.space_group_name_H-M   'P 1'
#
loop_
_entity.id
_entity.type
_entity.pdbx_description
1 polymer ?
#
loop_
_entity_poly.entity_id
_entity_poly.type
_entity_poly.pdbx_seq_one_letter_code
_entity_poly.pdbx_strand_id
1 'polypeptide(L)'
;MYKRQLLDPRTPGRVRAVLDWEMSTLGDPLTDLGLLFVYWPQAGEDRGVSVSSVTTLPGFPTRRELAERYASRTGADLAALHWYVGFAYFKFAAIVAGIVARSRAGAMAGKDTTGYAEKIDPCVELGRAALEDGVL
;
A
#
# COMPACT_ATOMS: atom_id res chain seq x y z
N MET A 1 4.84 9.77 -1.88
CA MET A 1 5.64 9.10 -2.90
C MET A 1 5.44 9.79 -4.24
N TYR A 2 6.22 10.85 -4.52
CA TYR A 2 5.99 11.73 -5.69
C TYR A 2 6.97 11.47 -6.84
N LYS A 3 7.81 10.43 -6.71
CA LYS A 3 8.92 10.19 -7.64
C LYS A 3 8.51 9.68 -9.01
N ARG A 4 7.24 9.26 -9.17
CA ARG A 4 6.73 8.64 -10.40
C ARG A 4 5.60 9.43 -11.06
N GLN A 5 5.42 10.70 -10.65
CA GLN A 5 4.39 11.56 -11.20
C GLN A 5 4.98 12.90 -11.63
N LEU A 6 4.54 13.40 -12.77
CA LEU A 6 4.74 14.79 -13.19
C LEU A 6 3.47 15.57 -12.85
N LEU A 7 3.61 16.55 -11.99
CA LEU A 7 2.52 17.44 -11.62
C LEU A 7 2.51 18.69 -12.51
N ASP A 8 1.33 19.26 -12.71
CA ASP A 8 1.19 20.52 -13.40
C ASP A 8 1.68 21.66 -12.48
N PRO A 9 2.69 22.45 -12.89
CA PRO A 9 3.23 23.51 -12.05
C PRO A 9 2.25 24.68 -11.85
N ARG A 10 1.23 24.80 -12.73
CA ARG A 10 0.23 25.88 -12.67
C ARG A 10 -1.03 25.45 -11.91
N THR A 11 -1.27 24.15 -11.77
CA THR A 11 -2.47 23.61 -11.12
C THR A 11 -2.05 22.51 -10.16
N PRO A 12 -1.71 22.86 -8.90
CA PRO A 12 -1.34 21.88 -7.89
C PRO A 12 -2.41 20.77 -7.76
N GLY A 13 -1.97 19.53 -7.70
CA GLY A 13 -2.85 18.35 -7.64
C GLY A 13 -3.28 17.79 -9.00
N ARG A 14 -3.01 18.47 -10.12
CA ARG A 14 -3.22 17.89 -11.46
C ARG A 14 -2.00 17.06 -11.86
N VAL A 15 -2.19 15.76 -12.01
CA VAL A 15 -1.17 14.86 -12.58
C VAL A 15 -1.16 15.01 -14.10
N ARG A 16 -0.01 15.33 -14.68
CA ARG A 16 0.19 15.43 -16.13
C ARG A 16 0.65 14.12 -16.75
N ALA A 17 1.48 13.38 -16.02
CA ALA A 17 1.94 12.06 -16.45
C ALA A 17 2.31 11.20 -15.25
N VAL A 18 2.19 9.89 -15.44
CA VAL A 18 2.74 8.87 -14.54
C VAL A 18 3.93 8.26 -15.26
N LEU A 19 5.02 8.04 -14.53
CA LEU A 19 6.31 7.54 -15.02
C LEU A 19 6.57 6.14 -14.46
N ASP A 20 7.63 5.49 -14.97
CA ASP A 20 8.16 4.23 -14.42
C ASP A 20 7.22 3.04 -14.71
N TRP A 21 6.83 2.93 -15.99
CA TRP A 21 5.88 1.93 -16.47
C TRP A 21 6.49 0.56 -16.79
N GLU A 22 7.82 0.41 -16.78
CA GLU A 22 8.51 -0.80 -17.22
C GLU A 22 8.17 -2.06 -16.38
N MET A 23 7.69 -1.86 -15.16
CA MET A 23 7.23 -2.95 -14.29
C MET A 23 5.70 -3.14 -14.30
N SER A 24 4.99 -2.40 -15.15
CA SER A 24 3.54 -2.49 -15.20
C SER A 24 3.08 -3.74 -15.94
N THR A 25 2.02 -4.36 -15.45
CA THR A 25 1.39 -5.54 -16.06
C THR A 25 -0.11 -5.31 -16.22
N LEU A 26 -0.72 -6.02 -17.15
CA LEU A 26 -2.17 -6.11 -17.24
C LEU A 26 -2.66 -7.10 -16.17
N GLY A 27 -3.66 -6.71 -15.39
CA GLY A 27 -4.22 -7.52 -14.33
C GLY A 27 -5.46 -6.87 -13.71
N ASP A 28 -5.96 -7.45 -12.63
CA ASP A 28 -7.10 -6.90 -11.91
C ASP A 28 -6.71 -5.62 -11.18
N PRO A 29 -7.38 -4.48 -11.44
CA PRO A 29 -7.08 -3.20 -10.83
C PRO A 29 -7.25 -3.17 -9.30
N LEU A 30 -8.05 -4.08 -8.72
CA LEU A 30 -8.20 -4.20 -7.27
C LEU A 30 -6.90 -4.59 -6.57
N THR A 31 -5.93 -5.18 -7.31
CA THR A 31 -4.58 -5.43 -6.80
C THR A 31 -3.88 -4.13 -6.38
N ASP A 32 -4.02 -3.07 -7.18
CA ASP A 32 -3.42 -1.77 -6.87
C ASP A 32 -4.16 -1.06 -5.74
N LEU A 33 -5.49 -1.16 -5.71
CA LEU A 33 -6.29 -0.61 -4.62
C LEU A 33 -5.98 -1.32 -3.29
N GLY A 34 -5.85 -2.65 -3.30
CA GLY A 34 -5.42 -3.44 -2.14
C GLY A 34 -4.05 -3.02 -1.63
N LEU A 35 -3.09 -2.84 -2.54
CA LEU A 35 -1.76 -2.36 -2.17
C LEU A 35 -1.78 -0.92 -1.62
N LEU A 36 -2.60 -0.04 -2.19
CA LEU A 36 -2.80 1.30 -1.66
C LEU A 36 -3.26 1.26 -0.20
N PHE A 37 -4.16 0.33 0.16
CA PHE A 37 -4.69 0.19 1.52
C PHE A 37 -3.63 -0.27 2.53
N VAL A 38 -2.65 -1.07 2.12
CA VAL A 38 -1.49 -1.39 2.97
C VAL A 38 -0.71 -0.13 3.35
N TYR A 39 -0.57 0.81 2.42
CA TYR A 39 0.14 2.09 2.62
C TYR A 39 -0.74 3.23 3.15
N TRP A 40 -2.01 2.96 3.48
CA TRP A 40 -2.98 3.98 3.92
C TRP A 40 -3.45 3.76 5.36
N PRO A 41 -2.60 4.04 6.37
CA PRO A 41 -3.07 4.04 7.75
C PRO A 41 -4.10 5.15 7.95
N GLN A 42 -5.05 4.91 8.83
CA GLN A 42 -6.07 5.88 9.23
C GLN A 42 -5.77 6.44 10.62
N ALA A 43 -6.38 7.57 10.95
CA ALA A 43 -6.21 8.19 12.26
C ALA A 43 -6.57 7.19 13.39
N GLY A 44 -5.70 7.10 14.40
CA GLY A 44 -5.86 6.16 15.51
C GLY A 44 -5.43 4.72 15.24
N GLU A 45 -5.00 4.37 14.04
CA GLU A 45 -4.48 3.03 13.75
C GLU A 45 -2.97 2.96 14.01
N ASP A 46 -2.56 2.09 14.92
CA ASP A 46 -1.18 1.60 14.98
C ASP A 46 -1.13 0.19 14.36
N ARG A 47 -0.63 0.11 13.14
CA ARG A 47 -0.59 -1.16 12.38
C ARG A 47 0.77 -1.86 12.47
N GLY A 48 1.76 -1.27 13.16
CA GLY A 48 3.11 -1.83 13.26
C GLY A 48 3.88 -1.96 11.93
N VAL A 49 3.22 -1.72 10.80
CA VAL A 49 3.77 -1.90 9.44
C VAL A 49 3.88 -0.60 8.65
N SER A 50 3.41 0.51 9.20
CA SER A 50 3.29 1.77 8.48
C SER A 50 4.63 2.24 7.92
N VAL A 51 4.63 2.60 6.64
CA VAL A 51 5.77 3.20 5.93
C VAL A 51 5.65 4.73 5.91
N SER A 52 4.45 5.25 6.19
CA SER A 52 4.14 6.68 6.25
C SER A 52 2.90 6.89 7.11
N SER A 53 2.91 7.93 7.91
CA SER A 53 1.77 8.35 8.73
C SER A 53 1.03 9.56 8.15
N VAL A 54 1.38 10.01 6.96
CA VAL A 54 0.83 11.24 6.36
C VAL A 54 -0.69 11.15 6.17
N THR A 55 -1.20 9.97 5.88
CA THR A 55 -2.64 9.74 5.66
C THR A 55 -3.48 9.73 6.93
N THR A 56 -2.83 9.75 8.12
CA THR A 56 -3.50 9.88 9.41
C THR A 56 -3.83 11.33 9.78
N LEU A 57 -3.31 12.30 9.00
CA LEU A 57 -3.55 13.72 9.22
C LEU A 57 -4.97 14.11 8.80
N PRO A 58 -5.55 15.15 9.44
CA PRO A 58 -6.86 15.67 9.05
C PRO A 58 -6.93 16.06 7.58
N GLY A 59 -8.04 15.75 6.93
CA GLY A 59 -8.29 16.04 5.52
C GLY A 59 -7.98 14.89 4.56
N PHE A 60 -7.35 13.81 5.04
CA PHE A 60 -7.22 12.59 4.24
C PHE A 60 -8.49 11.74 4.34
N PRO A 61 -8.96 11.16 3.22
CA PRO A 61 -10.12 10.27 3.23
C PRO A 61 -9.82 8.95 3.94
N THR A 62 -10.85 8.31 4.44
CA THR A 62 -10.81 6.93 4.93
C THR A 62 -10.61 5.95 3.77
N ARG A 63 -10.20 4.71 4.07
CA ARG A 63 -10.14 3.63 3.07
C ARG A 63 -11.50 3.36 2.42
N ARG A 64 -12.57 3.42 3.21
CA ARG A 64 -13.95 3.29 2.72
C ARG A 64 -14.29 4.37 1.69
N GLU A 65 -14.05 5.63 2.01
CA GLU A 65 -14.29 6.74 1.09
C GLU A 65 -13.47 6.63 -0.20
N LEU A 66 -12.22 6.14 -0.09
CA LEU A 66 -11.38 5.87 -1.27
C LEU A 66 -11.96 4.75 -2.14
N ALA A 67 -12.37 3.64 -1.53
CA ALA A 67 -12.96 2.51 -2.23
C ALA A 67 -14.27 2.91 -2.94
N GLU A 68 -15.17 3.59 -2.24
CA GLU A 68 -16.42 4.08 -2.78
C GLU A 68 -16.22 5.06 -3.95
N ARG A 69 -15.25 5.97 -3.79
CA ARG A 69 -14.88 6.91 -4.85
C ARG A 69 -14.29 6.20 -6.07
N TYR A 70 -13.49 5.16 -5.85
CA TYR A 70 -12.94 4.36 -6.92
C TYR A 70 -14.08 3.63 -7.68
N ALA A 71 -14.93 2.91 -6.96
CA ALA A 71 -16.06 2.19 -7.53
C ALA A 71 -17.01 3.12 -8.31
N SER A 72 -17.34 4.29 -7.75
CA SER A 72 -18.23 5.26 -8.39
C SER A 72 -17.69 5.80 -9.72
N ARG A 73 -16.37 5.82 -9.90
CA ARG A 73 -15.72 6.35 -11.10
C ARG A 73 -15.43 5.29 -12.15
N THR A 74 -15.24 4.05 -11.74
CA THR A 74 -14.79 2.96 -12.61
C THR A 74 -15.87 1.93 -12.87
N GLY A 75 -16.92 1.89 -12.04
CA GLY A 75 -17.92 0.83 -12.04
C GLY A 75 -17.40 -0.49 -11.44
N ALA A 76 -16.25 -0.48 -10.75
CA ALA A 76 -15.65 -1.68 -10.20
C ALA A 76 -16.52 -2.28 -9.08
N ASP A 77 -16.68 -3.60 -9.09
CA ASP A 77 -17.22 -4.36 -7.97
C ASP A 77 -16.16 -4.53 -6.90
N LEU A 78 -16.46 -4.13 -5.69
CA LEU A 78 -15.55 -4.19 -4.54
C LEU A 78 -15.71 -5.46 -3.69
N ALA A 79 -16.59 -6.37 -4.05
CA ALA A 79 -16.91 -7.55 -3.23
C ALA A 79 -15.66 -8.38 -2.86
N ALA A 80 -14.70 -8.49 -3.77
CA ALA A 80 -13.44 -9.21 -3.54
C ALA A 80 -12.31 -8.35 -2.96
N LEU A 81 -12.53 -7.08 -2.63
CA LEU A 81 -11.45 -6.17 -2.21
C LEU A 81 -10.71 -6.67 -0.96
N HIS A 82 -11.41 -7.30 -0.02
CA HIS A 82 -10.83 -7.92 1.17
C HIS A 82 -9.74 -8.95 0.82
N TRP A 83 -9.96 -9.76 -0.22
CA TRP A 83 -8.98 -10.72 -0.71
C TRP A 83 -7.73 -10.02 -1.27
N TYR A 84 -7.91 -8.97 -2.07
CA TYR A 84 -6.79 -8.20 -2.64
C TYR A 84 -5.98 -7.47 -1.57
N VAL A 85 -6.61 -7.02 -0.50
CA VAL A 85 -5.90 -6.43 0.65
C VAL A 85 -5.11 -7.50 1.40
N GLY A 86 -5.68 -8.68 1.65
CA GLY A 86 -4.97 -9.82 2.24
C GLY A 86 -3.76 -10.22 1.39
N PHE A 87 -3.95 -10.33 0.07
CA PHE A 87 -2.86 -10.60 -0.88
C PHE A 87 -1.78 -9.50 -0.87
N ALA A 88 -2.17 -8.24 -0.77
CA ALA A 88 -1.23 -7.13 -0.70
C ALA A 88 -0.38 -7.16 0.57
N TYR A 89 -0.94 -7.53 1.71
CA TYR A 89 -0.17 -7.75 2.95
C TYR A 89 0.80 -8.91 2.83
N PHE A 90 0.37 -10.04 2.24
CA PHE A 90 1.26 -11.17 1.95
C PHE A 90 2.43 -10.74 1.06
N LYS A 91 2.15 -10.04 -0.03
CA LYS A 91 3.17 -9.49 -0.93
C LYS A 91 4.13 -8.55 -0.19
N PHE A 92 3.60 -7.69 0.68
CA PHE A 92 4.42 -6.77 1.46
C PHE A 92 5.32 -7.53 2.45
N ALA A 93 4.80 -8.52 3.16
CA ALA A 93 5.58 -9.38 4.06
C ALA A 93 6.71 -10.09 3.30
N ALA A 94 6.44 -10.64 2.11
CA ALA A 94 7.45 -11.29 1.27
C ALA A 94 8.56 -10.32 0.83
N ILE A 95 8.21 -9.08 0.46
CA ILE A 95 9.17 -8.02 0.12
C ILE A 95 10.06 -7.69 1.32
N VAL A 96 9.47 -7.52 2.50
CA VAL A 96 10.20 -7.22 3.74
C VAL A 96 11.12 -8.38 4.11
N ALA A 97 10.66 -9.62 4.04
CA ALA A 97 11.49 -10.80 4.28
C ALA A 97 12.69 -10.85 3.31
N GLY A 98 12.48 -10.53 2.04
CA GLY A 98 13.55 -10.42 1.04
C GLY A 98 14.56 -9.30 1.36
N ILE A 99 14.13 -8.17 1.90
CA ILE A 99 15.02 -7.10 2.38
C ILE A 99 15.86 -7.60 3.55
N VAL A 100 15.23 -8.24 4.54
CA VAL A 100 15.93 -8.80 5.71
C VAL A 100 16.97 -9.85 5.29
N ALA A 101 16.62 -10.74 4.38
CA ALA A 101 17.52 -11.76 3.86
C ALA A 101 18.76 -11.13 3.17
N ARG A 102 18.54 -10.15 2.29
CA ARG A 102 19.64 -9.42 1.63
C ARG A 102 20.49 -8.63 2.61
N SER A 103 19.89 -8.03 3.63
CA SER A 103 20.62 -7.31 4.69
C SER A 103 21.54 -8.25 5.47
N ARG A 104 21.04 -9.43 5.88
CA ARG A 104 21.82 -10.45 6.57
C ARG A 104 22.96 -10.99 5.71
N ALA A 105 22.78 -11.05 4.40
CA ALA A 105 23.81 -11.44 3.44
C ALA A 105 24.81 -10.32 3.11
N GLY A 106 24.72 -9.14 3.75
CA GLY A 106 25.61 -8.00 3.49
C GLY A 106 25.34 -7.26 2.16
N ALA A 107 24.30 -7.62 1.43
CA ALA A 107 23.97 -7.05 0.12
C ALA A 107 23.20 -5.71 0.18
N MET A 108 23.05 -5.12 1.37
CA MET A 108 22.33 -3.86 1.60
C MET A 108 23.23 -2.78 2.21
N ALA A 109 24.50 -2.76 1.84
CA ALA A 109 25.49 -1.82 2.39
C ALA A 109 24.98 -0.35 2.30
N GLY A 110 25.12 0.37 3.41
CA GLY A 110 24.71 1.78 3.52
C GLY A 110 23.19 2.01 3.66
N LYS A 111 22.37 0.96 3.78
CA LYS A 111 20.93 1.08 4.07
C LYS A 111 20.62 0.60 5.48
N ASP A 112 19.93 1.45 6.25
CA ASP A 112 19.38 1.05 7.53
C ASP A 112 18.16 0.13 7.30
N THR A 113 18.26 -1.09 7.78
CA THR A 113 17.22 -2.12 7.74
C THR A 113 16.73 -2.52 9.13
N THR A 114 17.10 -1.75 10.14
CA THR A 114 16.65 -1.96 11.53
C THR A 114 15.12 -1.97 11.61
N GLY A 115 14.55 -2.89 12.37
CA GLY A 115 13.10 -3.01 12.56
C GLY A 115 12.31 -3.59 11.38
N TYR A 116 12.96 -3.93 10.24
CA TYR A 116 12.23 -4.55 9.12
C TYR A 116 11.72 -5.96 9.45
N ALA A 117 12.49 -6.75 10.18
CA ALA A 117 12.08 -8.10 10.57
C ALA A 117 10.81 -8.10 11.44
N GLU A 118 10.67 -7.13 12.31
CA GLU A 118 9.54 -6.96 13.23
C GLU A 118 8.22 -6.63 12.52
N LYS A 119 8.28 -6.23 11.25
CA LYS A 119 7.10 -5.91 10.43
C LYS A 119 6.47 -7.12 9.76
N ILE A 120 7.15 -8.27 9.74
CA ILE A 120 6.68 -9.46 9.00
C ILE A 120 5.43 -10.04 9.66
N ASP A 121 5.49 -10.34 10.95
CA ASP A 121 4.39 -10.94 11.69
C ASP A 121 3.13 -10.04 11.71
N PRO A 122 3.23 -8.72 12.01
CA PRO A 122 2.09 -7.82 11.87
C PRO A 122 1.48 -7.80 10.45
N CYS A 123 2.29 -7.92 9.39
CA CYS A 123 1.75 -8.01 8.03
C CYS A 123 0.93 -9.29 7.83
N VAL A 124 1.40 -10.42 8.35
CA VAL A 124 0.68 -11.70 8.24
C VAL A 124 -0.66 -11.63 8.98
N GLU A 125 -0.66 -11.10 10.20
CA GLU A 125 -1.88 -10.96 11.00
C GLU A 125 -2.89 -10.00 10.36
N LEU A 126 -2.44 -8.85 9.86
CA LEU A 126 -3.30 -7.91 9.14
C LEU A 126 -3.86 -8.49 7.84
N GLY A 127 -3.05 -9.29 7.14
CA GLY A 127 -3.50 -9.99 5.94
C GLY A 127 -4.59 -11.02 6.25
N ARG A 128 -4.43 -11.77 7.33
CA ARG A 128 -5.43 -12.74 7.80
C ARG A 128 -6.72 -12.05 8.24
N ALA A 129 -6.62 -11.01 9.07
CA ALA A 129 -7.76 -10.21 9.49
C ALA A 129 -8.53 -9.62 8.31
N ALA A 130 -7.83 -9.15 7.27
CA ALA A 130 -8.47 -8.64 6.07
C ALA A 130 -9.32 -9.69 5.35
N LEU A 131 -8.92 -10.98 5.38
CA LEU A 131 -9.66 -12.08 4.77
C LEU A 131 -10.87 -12.51 5.61
N GLU A 132 -10.76 -12.45 6.94
CA GLU A 132 -11.78 -12.93 7.89
C GLU A 132 -12.82 -11.84 8.19
N ASP A 133 -12.39 -10.61 8.48
CA ASP A 133 -13.23 -9.53 9.01
C ASP A 133 -13.60 -8.48 7.96
N GLY A 134 -12.99 -8.54 6.78
CA GLY A 134 -13.12 -7.50 5.77
C GLY A 134 -12.19 -6.30 6.01
N VAL A 135 -12.31 -5.25 5.18
CA VAL A 135 -11.34 -4.13 5.15
C VAL A 135 -11.97 -2.74 5.14
N LEU A 136 -13.29 -2.67 5.06
CA LEU A 136 -14.06 -1.40 4.97
C LEU A 136 -14.93 -1.16 6.17
#